data_3637778735f3288bf6ac1c27c50648b6
#
_entry.id   3637778735f3288bf6ac1c27c50648b6
#
_cell.length_a   1.000
_cell.length_b   1.000
_cell.length_c   1.000
_cell.angle_alpha   90.00
_cell.angle_beta   90.00
_cell.angle_gamma   90.00
#
_symmetry.space_group_name_H-M   'P 1'
#
loop_
_entity.id
_entity.type
_entity.pdbx_description
1 polymer ?
#
loop_
_entity_poly.entity_id
_entity_poly.type
_entity_poly.pdbx_seq_one_letter_code
_entity_poly.pdbx_strand_id
1 'polypeptide(L)'
;MENNQHRGGTVFKKWFLDNRFSIVLLNVLLFFLIIWVFNKVSFVLNPAWIFFSAILPPLLLAVIQYYIMNPVVDWCERKFKIPRVVTIIVLFLLVVVALIWIINILVPIAQNQINSLIKNWPHIWNDAVNATQNALQDPRLHSFKGSIKGMIDNTQKTLFKSGQSTINATIGNISSAVSIITMVAMTLLTAPFILFFMLKDGHQLRPYITKFAPEKWQPSFSKLLYDINYAVASYVRGQITVAFWVGVMFSLGYILIGLPYGVALAILAGFMNLIPYFGTPLAMIPVIVISIMTSGSMLIKVLIVFAIEQTIESRILSPWVMGNKMEMHPITTILQVGS
;
A
#
# COMPACT_ATOMS: atom_id res chain seq x y z
N MET A 1 -70.72 -23.07 -27.35
CA MET A 1 -69.76 -22.08 -27.75
C MET A 1 -68.83 -21.83 -26.57
N GLU A 2 -67.90 -22.72 -26.41
CA GLU A 2 -66.94 -22.64 -25.27
C GLU A 2 -65.61 -23.21 -25.74
N ASN A 3 -64.53 -22.55 -25.41
CA ASN A 3 -63.18 -23.07 -25.58
C ASN A 3 -62.29 -22.59 -26.75
N ASN A 4 -61.99 -21.27 -26.80
CA ASN A 4 -60.91 -20.80 -27.64
C ASN A 4 -59.94 -19.77 -27.01
N GLN A 5 -59.96 -19.58 -25.66
CA GLN A 5 -59.07 -18.59 -25.02
C GLN A 5 -57.78 -19.17 -24.38
N HIS A 6 -57.57 -20.46 -24.37
CA HIS A 6 -56.39 -21.08 -23.71
C HIS A 6 -55.25 -21.53 -24.64
N ARG A 7 -55.34 -21.38 -25.96
CA ARG A 7 -54.31 -21.84 -26.91
C ARG A 7 -53.16 -20.84 -27.18
N GLY A 8 -53.35 -19.56 -26.90
CA GLY A 8 -52.31 -18.54 -27.17
C GLY A 8 -51.11 -18.61 -26.19
N GLY A 9 -51.38 -18.89 -24.93
CA GLY A 9 -50.32 -18.93 -23.88
C GLY A 9 -49.37 -20.12 -23.98
N THR A 10 -49.81 -21.23 -24.52
CA THR A 10 -49.00 -22.46 -24.63
C THR A 10 -48.04 -22.40 -25.83
N VAL A 11 -48.40 -21.75 -26.94
CA VAL A 11 -47.52 -21.62 -28.12
C VAL A 11 -46.41 -20.62 -27.83
N PHE A 12 -46.71 -19.49 -27.19
CA PHE A 12 -45.70 -18.48 -26.79
C PHE A 12 -44.73 -19.07 -25.76
N LYS A 13 -45.21 -19.82 -24.79
CA LYS A 13 -44.40 -20.48 -23.77
C LYS A 13 -43.45 -21.53 -24.38
N LYS A 14 -43.93 -22.36 -25.34
CA LYS A 14 -43.11 -23.36 -26.02
C LYS A 14 -42.08 -22.76 -26.98
N TRP A 15 -42.42 -21.66 -27.67
CA TRP A 15 -41.55 -21.07 -28.70
C TRP A 15 -40.52 -20.11 -28.12
N PHE A 16 -40.83 -19.43 -27.01
CA PHE A 16 -39.97 -18.40 -26.43
C PHE A 16 -39.27 -18.85 -25.15
N LEU A 17 -39.91 -19.58 -24.26
CA LEU A 17 -39.36 -19.95 -22.95
C LEU A 17 -38.73 -21.34 -22.89
N ASP A 18 -39.09 -22.26 -23.79
CA ASP A 18 -38.49 -23.59 -23.85
C ASP A 18 -37.34 -23.74 -24.85
N ASN A 19 -37.04 -22.69 -25.63
CA ASN A 19 -35.93 -22.72 -26.56
C ASN A 19 -34.64 -22.27 -25.84
N ARG A 20 -33.63 -23.14 -25.75
CA ARG A 20 -32.35 -22.84 -25.12
C ARG A 20 -31.70 -21.56 -25.63
N PHE A 21 -31.85 -21.25 -26.92
CA PHE A 21 -31.36 -20.02 -27.52
C PHE A 21 -32.06 -18.77 -26.97
N SER A 22 -33.38 -18.81 -26.82
CA SER A 22 -34.17 -17.70 -26.27
C SER A 22 -33.87 -17.46 -24.80
N ILE A 23 -33.64 -18.53 -24.03
CA ILE A 23 -33.26 -18.44 -22.61
C ILE A 23 -31.85 -17.79 -22.48
N VAL A 24 -30.89 -18.19 -23.31
CA VAL A 24 -29.56 -17.59 -23.33
C VAL A 24 -29.63 -16.11 -23.71
N LEU A 25 -30.39 -15.78 -24.77
CA LEU A 25 -30.55 -14.40 -25.23
C LEU A 25 -31.21 -13.53 -24.14
N LEU A 26 -32.22 -14.05 -23.45
CA LEU A 26 -32.94 -13.36 -22.37
C LEU A 26 -32.03 -13.15 -21.15
N ASN A 27 -31.21 -14.14 -20.79
CA ASN A 27 -30.22 -14.00 -19.73
C ASN A 27 -29.13 -12.98 -20.07
N VAL A 28 -28.64 -12.97 -21.32
CA VAL A 28 -27.69 -11.95 -21.80
C VAL A 28 -28.32 -10.56 -21.76
N LEU A 29 -29.55 -10.44 -22.23
CA LEU A 29 -30.30 -9.15 -22.21
C LEU A 29 -30.55 -8.68 -20.78
N LEU A 30 -30.95 -9.58 -19.86
CA LEU A 30 -31.06 -9.30 -18.44
C LEU A 30 -29.73 -8.84 -17.82
N PHE A 31 -28.65 -9.50 -18.19
CA PHE A 31 -27.30 -9.13 -17.71
C PHE A 31 -26.93 -7.71 -18.15
N PHE A 32 -27.11 -7.37 -19.43
CA PHE A 32 -26.87 -6.02 -19.92
C PHE A 32 -27.84 -4.97 -19.32
N LEU A 33 -29.09 -5.36 -19.10
CA LEU A 33 -30.09 -4.50 -18.47
C LEU A 33 -29.72 -4.23 -17.00
N ILE A 34 -29.22 -5.23 -16.28
CA ILE A 34 -28.71 -5.07 -14.90
C ILE A 34 -27.51 -4.09 -14.90
N ILE A 35 -26.56 -4.24 -15.83
CA ILE A 35 -25.41 -3.32 -15.95
C ILE A 35 -25.89 -1.92 -16.28
N TRP A 36 -26.85 -1.76 -17.20
CA TRP A 36 -27.37 -0.47 -17.58
C TRP A 36 -28.12 0.22 -16.43
N VAL A 37 -28.96 -0.51 -15.71
CA VAL A 37 -29.65 -0.03 -14.51
C VAL A 37 -28.64 0.33 -13.43
N PHE A 38 -27.61 -0.51 -13.20
CA PHE A 38 -26.56 -0.24 -12.23
C PHE A 38 -25.81 1.07 -12.53
N ASN A 39 -25.48 1.32 -13.80
CA ASN A 39 -24.89 2.59 -14.22
C ASN A 39 -25.84 3.80 -14.01
N LYS A 40 -27.14 3.64 -14.25
CA LYS A 40 -28.13 4.69 -14.03
C LYS A 40 -28.38 4.98 -12.55
N VAL A 41 -28.29 3.95 -11.69
CA VAL A 41 -28.52 4.03 -10.25
C VAL A 41 -27.22 4.38 -9.49
N SER A 42 -26.11 4.58 -10.18
CA SER A 42 -24.80 4.91 -9.58
C SER A 42 -24.86 6.14 -8.66
N PHE A 43 -25.75 7.13 -8.91
CA PHE A 43 -25.93 8.29 -8.04
C PHE A 43 -26.46 7.93 -6.64
N VAL A 44 -27.22 6.83 -6.51
CA VAL A 44 -27.72 6.32 -5.21
C VAL A 44 -26.61 5.63 -4.44
N LEU A 45 -25.65 5.01 -5.15
CA LEU A 45 -24.50 4.35 -4.55
C LEU A 45 -23.35 5.33 -4.22
N ASN A 46 -23.34 6.50 -4.85
CA ASN A 46 -22.29 7.51 -4.65
C ASN A 46 -22.14 7.94 -3.17
N PRO A 47 -23.21 8.24 -2.40
CA PRO A 47 -23.06 8.57 -0.97
C PRO A 47 -22.44 7.42 -0.17
N ALA A 48 -22.82 6.17 -0.47
CA ALA A 48 -22.24 5.00 0.17
C ALA A 48 -20.75 4.87 -0.19
N TRP A 49 -20.39 5.05 -1.47
CA TRP A 49 -19.00 5.04 -1.91
C TRP A 49 -18.16 6.13 -1.25
N ILE A 50 -18.68 7.37 -1.16
CA ILE A 50 -18.01 8.48 -0.47
C ILE A 50 -17.81 8.14 1.00
N PHE A 51 -18.83 7.60 1.67
CA PHE A 51 -18.74 7.18 3.06
C PHE A 51 -17.67 6.10 3.28
N PHE A 52 -17.67 5.03 2.47
CA PHE A 52 -16.67 3.98 2.55
C PHE A 52 -15.27 4.49 2.22
N SER A 53 -15.10 5.32 1.20
CA SER A 53 -13.80 5.88 0.83
C SER A 53 -13.23 6.83 1.89
N ALA A 54 -14.08 7.50 2.67
CA ALA A 54 -13.65 8.36 3.76
C ALA A 54 -13.29 7.58 5.04
N ILE A 55 -14.02 6.51 5.35
CA ILE A 55 -13.82 5.73 6.60
C ILE A 55 -12.77 4.65 6.45
N LEU A 56 -12.65 4.05 5.26
CA LEU A 56 -11.76 2.90 5.05
C LEU A 56 -10.28 3.21 5.35
N PRO A 57 -9.68 4.32 4.90
CA PRO A 57 -8.28 4.64 5.21
C PRO A 57 -8.00 4.77 6.71
N PRO A 58 -8.75 5.57 7.50
CA PRO A 58 -8.51 5.66 8.94
C PRO A 58 -8.81 4.35 9.67
N LEU A 59 -9.79 3.58 9.21
CA LEU A 59 -10.11 2.27 9.79
C LEU A 59 -8.97 1.27 9.56
N LEU A 60 -8.44 1.18 8.33
CA LEU A 60 -7.31 0.29 8.02
C LEU A 60 -6.07 0.67 8.84
N LEU A 61 -5.78 1.98 8.95
CA LEU A 61 -4.68 2.47 9.76
C LEU A 61 -4.87 2.09 11.24
N ALA A 62 -6.08 2.29 11.78
CA ALA A 62 -6.42 1.95 13.15
C ALA A 62 -6.32 0.43 13.40
N VAL A 63 -6.79 -0.40 12.47
CA VAL A 63 -6.68 -1.88 12.55
C VAL A 63 -5.23 -2.34 12.60
N ILE A 64 -4.37 -1.82 11.74
CA ILE A 64 -2.95 -2.16 11.74
C ILE A 64 -2.32 -1.76 13.07
N GLN A 65 -2.54 -0.52 13.52
CA GLN A 65 -2.02 -0.03 14.79
C GLN A 65 -2.58 -0.81 15.99
N TYR A 66 -3.84 -1.23 15.94
CA TYR A 66 -4.44 -2.07 16.97
C TYR A 66 -3.67 -3.38 17.17
N TYR A 67 -3.37 -4.10 16.09
CA TYR A 67 -2.63 -5.37 16.19
C TYR A 67 -1.18 -5.19 16.63
N ILE A 68 -0.58 -4.02 16.41
CA ILE A 68 0.75 -3.65 16.92
C ILE A 68 0.69 -3.33 18.41
N MET A 69 -0.30 -2.53 18.84
CA MET A 69 -0.35 -1.98 20.18
C MET A 69 -1.07 -2.89 21.19
N ASN A 70 -2.07 -3.66 20.74
CA ASN A 70 -2.88 -4.50 21.64
C ASN A 70 -2.06 -5.52 22.45
N PRO A 71 -1.03 -6.22 21.89
CA PRO A 71 -0.19 -7.10 22.70
C PRO A 71 0.53 -6.40 23.84
N VAL A 72 0.96 -5.14 23.60
CA VAL A 72 1.64 -4.32 24.61
C VAL A 72 0.65 -3.89 25.69
N VAL A 73 -0.57 -3.48 25.29
CA VAL A 73 -1.65 -3.11 26.23
C VAL A 73 -2.01 -4.32 27.09
N ASP A 74 -2.25 -5.48 26.47
CA ASP A 74 -2.61 -6.70 27.20
C ASP A 74 -1.46 -7.18 28.13
N TRP A 75 -0.21 -7.01 27.73
CA TRP A 75 0.94 -7.35 28.55
C TRP A 75 1.07 -6.41 29.77
N CYS A 76 0.92 -5.10 29.58
CA CYS A 76 0.93 -4.12 30.68
C CYS A 76 -0.21 -4.35 31.67
N GLU A 77 -1.42 -4.63 31.16
CA GLU A 77 -2.58 -4.92 32.00
C GLU A 77 -2.36 -6.17 32.85
N ARG A 78 -1.85 -7.27 32.25
CA ARG A 78 -1.62 -8.55 32.96
C ARG A 78 -0.45 -8.51 33.92
N LYS A 79 0.68 -7.90 33.52
CA LYS A 79 1.91 -7.93 34.30
C LYS A 79 1.98 -6.85 35.37
N PHE A 80 1.55 -5.63 35.04
CA PHE A 80 1.64 -4.46 35.90
C PHE A 80 0.32 -4.06 36.54
N LYS A 81 -0.80 -4.71 36.15
CA LYS A 81 -2.16 -4.39 36.60
C LYS A 81 -2.53 -2.91 36.36
N ILE A 82 -1.93 -2.28 35.36
CA ILE A 82 -2.21 -0.90 34.97
C ILE A 82 -3.56 -0.88 34.24
N PRO A 83 -4.45 0.08 34.57
CA PRO A 83 -5.71 0.23 33.86
C PRO A 83 -5.48 0.37 32.34
N ARG A 84 -6.28 -0.37 31.55
CA ARG A 84 -6.14 -0.43 30.10
C ARG A 84 -6.10 0.97 29.44
N VAL A 85 -6.97 1.87 29.89
CA VAL A 85 -7.06 3.25 29.38
C VAL A 85 -5.76 4.02 29.61
N VAL A 86 -5.12 3.88 30.75
CA VAL A 86 -3.85 4.56 31.07
C VAL A 86 -2.74 4.07 30.14
N THR A 87 -2.64 2.76 29.94
CA THR A 87 -1.65 2.18 29.01
C THR A 87 -1.86 2.68 27.58
N ILE A 88 -3.12 2.79 27.11
CA ILE A 88 -3.43 3.31 25.79
C ILE A 88 -2.98 4.76 25.64
N ILE A 89 -3.28 5.62 26.62
CA ILE A 89 -2.88 7.03 26.61
C ILE A 89 -1.36 7.17 26.59
N VAL A 90 -0.65 6.41 27.42
CA VAL A 90 0.82 6.42 27.45
C VAL A 90 1.41 5.99 26.12
N LEU A 91 0.87 4.92 25.50
CA LEU A 91 1.31 4.46 24.18
C LEU A 91 1.04 5.50 23.09
N PHE A 92 -0.10 6.18 23.12
CA PHE A 92 -0.41 7.26 22.18
C PHE A 92 0.59 8.41 22.30
N LEU A 93 0.87 8.84 23.54
CA LEU A 93 1.88 9.87 23.77
C LEU A 93 3.26 9.45 23.28
N LEU A 94 3.65 8.20 23.52
CA LEU A 94 4.92 7.65 23.04
C LEU A 94 4.99 7.65 21.50
N VAL A 95 3.92 7.24 20.82
CA VAL A 95 3.83 7.27 19.35
C VAL A 95 3.91 8.70 18.84
N VAL A 96 3.21 9.64 19.44
CA VAL A 96 3.26 11.07 19.04
C VAL A 96 4.67 11.62 19.22
N VAL A 97 5.31 11.37 20.36
CA VAL A 97 6.70 11.80 20.61
C VAL A 97 7.66 11.17 19.61
N ALA A 98 7.52 9.87 19.32
CA ALA A 98 8.33 9.19 18.32
C ALA A 98 8.14 9.77 16.91
N LEU A 99 6.89 10.08 16.51
CA LEU A 99 6.59 10.72 15.23
C LEU A 99 7.20 12.12 15.14
N ILE A 100 7.06 12.95 16.18
CA ILE A 100 7.67 14.28 16.20
C ILE A 100 9.19 14.17 16.09
N TRP A 101 9.80 13.23 16.80
CA TRP A 101 11.25 12.98 16.74
C TRP A 101 11.71 12.55 15.35
N ILE A 102 10.99 11.60 14.73
CA ILE A 102 11.27 11.14 13.36
C ILE A 102 11.12 12.29 12.35
N ILE A 103 10.05 13.09 12.44
CA ILE A 103 9.82 14.25 11.57
C ILE A 103 10.96 15.25 11.71
N ASN A 104 11.38 15.60 12.93
CA ASN A 104 12.46 16.52 13.16
C ASN A 104 13.83 16.07 12.61
N ILE A 105 14.03 14.77 12.47
CA ILE A 105 15.25 14.22 11.85
C ILE A 105 15.11 14.14 10.33
N LEU A 106 14.00 13.56 9.84
CA LEU A 106 13.85 13.27 8.41
C LEU A 106 13.58 14.52 7.57
N VAL A 107 12.80 15.47 8.08
CA VAL A 107 12.43 16.67 7.30
C VAL A 107 13.65 17.52 6.95
N PRO A 108 14.58 17.87 7.86
CA PRO A 108 15.78 18.61 7.51
C PRO A 108 16.69 17.84 6.54
N ILE A 109 16.83 16.52 6.72
CA ILE A 109 17.61 15.68 5.80
C ILE A 109 16.99 15.76 4.40
N ALA A 110 15.68 15.55 4.27
CA ALA A 110 14.98 15.60 2.99
C ALA A 110 15.11 17.00 2.33
N GLN A 111 14.89 18.08 3.09
CA GLN A 111 15.00 19.45 2.58
C GLN A 111 16.42 19.76 2.09
N ASN A 112 17.45 19.41 2.86
CA ASN A 112 18.84 19.63 2.47
C ASN A 112 19.20 18.83 1.20
N GLN A 113 18.71 17.59 1.10
CA GLN A 113 18.94 16.74 -0.07
C GLN A 113 18.23 17.27 -1.32
N ILE A 114 16.95 17.66 -1.21
CA ILE A 114 16.21 18.25 -2.33
C ILE A 114 16.88 19.55 -2.80
N ASN A 115 17.26 20.43 -1.88
CA ASN A 115 17.94 21.67 -2.23
C ASN A 115 19.29 21.42 -2.89
N SER A 116 20.05 20.46 -2.40
CA SER A 116 21.33 20.06 -2.99
C SER A 116 21.13 19.42 -4.37
N LEU A 117 20.09 18.59 -4.54
CA LEU A 117 19.73 18.02 -5.83
C LEU A 117 19.41 19.12 -6.86
N ILE A 118 18.56 20.08 -6.49
CA ILE A 118 18.18 21.18 -7.38
C ILE A 118 19.42 22.00 -7.80
N LYS A 119 20.30 22.30 -6.85
CA LYS A 119 21.55 23.08 -7.12
C LYS A 119 22.56 22.31 -7.98
N ASN A 120 22.73 21.02 -7.69
CA ASN A 120 23.76 20.19 -8.34
C ASN A 120 23.21 19.45 -9.59
N TRP A 121 21.92 19.54 -9.88
CA TRP A 121 21.31 18.87 -11.02
C TRP A 121 22.03 19.14 -12.36
N PRO A 122 22.40 20.39 -12.70
CA PRO A 122 23.13 20.65 -13.93
C PRO A 122 24.48 19.93 -13.99
N HIS A 123 25.22 19.86 -12.88
CA HIS A 123 26.49 19.14 -12.80
C HIS A 123 26.32 17.64 -12.95
N ILE A 124 25.37 17.06 -12.19
CA ILE A 124 25.07 15.64 -12.26
C ILE A 124 24.66 15.21 -13.67
N TRP A 125 23.85 16.04 -14.34
CA TRP A 125 23.45 15.80 -15.72
C TRP A 125 24.62 15.83 -16.67
N ASN A 126 25.46 16.88 -16.59
CA ASN A 126 26.63 17.03 -17.43
C ASN A 126 27.62 15.87 -17.21
N ASP A 127 27.84 15.46 -15.98
CA ASP A 127 28.73 14.34 -15.68
C ASP A 127 28.18 13.02 -16.24
N ALA A 128 26.86 12.78 -16.15
CA ALA A 128 26.21 11.62 -16.76
C ALA A 128 26.30 11.62 -18.28
N VAL A 129 26.12 12.80 -18.92
CA VAL A 129 26.29 12.96 -20.38
C VAL A 129 27.73 12.70 -20.79
N ASN A 130 28.69 13.30 -20.07
CA ASN A 130 30.11 13.12 -20.34
C ASN A 130 30.56 11.67 -20.15
N ALA A 131 30.12 11.00 -19.09
CA ALA A 131 30.39 9.60 -18.85
C ALA A 131 29.82 8.72 -19.98
N THR A 132 28.58 9.01 -20.42
CA THR A 132 27.95 8.31 -21.55
C THR A 132 28.67 8.55 -22.85
N GLN A 133 29.11 9.80 -23.14
CA GLN A 133 29.88 10.12 -24.32
C GLN A 133 31.24 9.43 -24.34
N ASN A 134 31.93 9.36 -23.19
CA ASN A 134 33.18 8.64 -23.03
C ASN A 134 33.00 7.12 -23.24
N ALA A 135 31.92 6.54 -22.71
CA ALA A 135 31.59 5.12 -22.96
C ALA A 135 31.31 4.86 -24.45
N LEU A 136 30.70 5.80 -25.15
CA LEU A 136 30.37 5.68 -26.60
C LEU A 136 31.62 5.91 -27.52
N GLN A 137 32.78 6.22 -26.97
CA GLN A 137 34.05 6.23 -27.72
C GLN A 137 34.59 4.81 -27.95
N ASP A 138 34.07 3.79 -27.21
CA ASP A 138 34.41 2.41 -27.45
C ASP A 138 33.88 1.97 -28.84
N PRO A 139 34.78 1.44 -29.74
CA PRO A 139 34.41 1.04 -31.09
C PRO A 139 33.23 0.05 -31.14
N ARG A 140 33.01 -0.71 -30.07
CA ARG A 140 31.92 -1.70 -29.95
C ARG A 140 30.52 -1.08 -29.80
N LEU A 141 30.45 0.16 -29.35
CA LEU A 141 29.19 0.88 -29.08
C LEU A 141 28.87 1.94 -30.14
N HIS A 142 29.69 2.05 -31.18
CA HIS A 142 29.55 3.08 -32.22
C HIS A 142 28.19 3.04 -32.95
N SER A 143 27.60 1.85 -33.10
CA SER A 143 26.28 1.68 -33.72
C SER A 143 25.11 2.30 -32.93
N PHE A 144 25.27 2.49 -31.64
CA PHE A 144 24.24 3.03 -30.75
C PHE A 144 24.36 4.55 -30.52
N LYS A 145 25.43 5.16 -31.01
CA LYS A 145 25.78 6.57 -30.77
C LYS A 145 24.67 7.55 -31.18
N GLY A 146 24.02 7.30 -32.32
CA GLY A 146 22.94 8.16 -32.83
C GLY A 146 21.68 8.09 -31.98
N SER A 147 21.28 6.88 -31.63
CA SER A 147 20.06 6.63 -30.81
C SER A 147 20.22 7.16 -29.40
N ILE A 148 21.37 6.94 -28.76
CA ILE A 148 21.65 7.40 -27.40
C ILE A 148 21.75 8.93 -27.35
N LYS A 149 22.39 9.56 -28.35
CA LYS A 149 22.47 11.03 -28.44
C LYS A 149 21.07 11.65 -28.58
N GLY A 150 20.22 11.07 -29.44
CA GLY A 150 18.84 11.52 -29.58
C GLY A 150 18.01 11.34 -28.30
N MET A 151 18.23 10.25 -27.56
CA MET A 151 17.58 10.03 -26.24
C MET A 151 18.06 11.05 -25.21
N ILE A 152 19.36 11.35 -25.14
CA ILE A 152 19.93 12.35 -24.21
C ILE A 152 19.32 13.72 -24.50
N ASP A 153 19.33 14.19 -25.76
CA ASP A 153 18.82 15.49 -26.16
C ASP A 153 17.31 15.64 -25.92
N ASN A 154 16.52 14.59 -26.17
CA ASN A 154 15.10 14.58 -25.90
C ASN A 154 14.81 14.53 -24.38
N THR A 155 15.55 13.72 -23.64
CA THR A 155 15.41 13.60 -22.19
C THR A 155 15.79 14.90 -21.49
N GLN A 156 16.87 15.55 -21.95
CA GLN A 156 17.27 16.86 -21.46
C GLN A 156 16.15 17.90 -21.64
N LYS A 157 15.61 18.02 -22.86
CA LYS A 157 14.51 18.96 -23.15
C LYS A 157 13.25 18.66 -22.33
N THR A 158 12.93 17.39 -22.15
CA THR A 158 11.76 16.96 -21.40
C THR A 158 11.93 17.15 -19.91
N LEU A 159 13.09 16.77 -19.34
CA LEU A 159 13.34 16.90 -17.89
C LEU A 159 13.48 18.36 -17.45
N PHE A 160 14.16 19.22 -18.23
CA PHE A 160 14.26 20.65 -17.91
C PHE A 160 12.91 21.37 -18.07
N LYS A 161 12.10 21.06 -19.11
CA LYS A 161 10.75 21.60 -19.26
C LYS A 161 9.76 21.00 -18.24
N SER A 162 9.79 19.70 -18.05
CA SER A 162 8.86 19.01 -17.14
C SER A 162 9.24 19.21 -15.67
N GLY A 163 10.52 19.29 -15.33
CA GLY A 163 10.96 19.59 -13.96
C GLY A 163 10.40 20.91 -13.46
N GLN A 164 10.52 21.96 -14.27
CA GLN A 164 10.00 23.29 -13.91
C GLN A 164 8.47 23.36 -14.00
N SER A 165 7.86 22.68 -14.98
CA SER A 165 6.40 22.61 -15.10
C SER A 165 5.76 21.68 -14.07
N THR A 166 6.42 20.59 -13.68
CA THR A 166 5.91 19.68 -12.64
C THR A 166 5.99 20.32 -11.26
N ILE A 167 7.07 21.04 -10.93
CA ILE A 167 7.14 21.83 -9.71
C ILE A 167 6.05 22.90 -9.70
N ASN A 168 5.88 23.64 -10.81
CA ASN A 168 4.84 24.65 -10.93
C ASN A 168 3.43 24.05 -10.98
N ALA A 169 3.21 22.87 -11.58
CA ALA A 169 1.94 22.17 -11.60
C ALA A 169 1.61 21.55 -10.23
N THR A 170 2.60 21.08 -9.50
CA THR A 170 2.40 20.57 -8.12
C THR A 170 2.04 21.71 -7.17
N ILE A 171 2.62 22.88 -7.35
CA ILE A 171 2.28 24.11 -6.61
C ILE A 171 0.97 24.71 -7.15
N GLY A 172 0.72 24.61 -8.46
CA GLY A 172 -0.48 25.17 -9.12
C GLY A 172 -1.78 24.42 -8.90
N ASN A 173 -1.71 23.11 -8.58
CA ASN A 173 -2.88 22.29 -8.26
C ASN A 173 -3.24 22.35 -6.76
N ILE A 174 -3.41 23.56 -6.23
CA ILE A 174 -3.79 23.81 -4.83
C ILE A 174 -5.06 23.01 -4.45
N SER A 175 -6.01 22.85 -5.35
CA SER A 175 -7.22 22.06 -5.09
C SER A 175 -6.94 20.58 -4.85
N SER A 176 -6.03 19.97 -5.60
CA SER A 176 -5.60 18.57 -5.39
C SER A 176 -4.77 18.42 -4.11
N ALA A 177 -3.90 19.37 -3.83
CA ALA A 177 -3.12 19.40 -2.58
C ALA A 177 -4.04 19.57 -1.36
N VAL A 178 -5.04 20.44 -1.43
CA VAL A 178 -6.03 20.62 -0.35
C VAL A 178 -6.82 19.35 -0.10
N SER A 179 -7.25 18.64 -1.14
CA SER A 179 -7.99 17.38 -0.97
C SER A 179 -7.13 16.28 -0.31
N ILE A 180 -5.87 16.16 -0.70
CA ILE A 180 -4.91 15.21 -0.09
C ILE A 180 -4.64 15.60 1.37
N ILE A 181 -4.37 16.88 1.64
CA ILE A 181 -4.13 17.38 3.00
C ILE A 181 -5.36 17.14 3.87
N THR A 182 -6.56 17.42 3.35
CA THR A 182 -7.82 17.17 4.08
C THR A 182 -8.02 15.69 4.36
N MET A 183 -7.77 14.80 3.39
CA MET A 183 -7.87 13.36 3.57
C MET A 183 -6.85 12.85 4.62
N VAL A 184 -5.61 13.31 4.55
CA VAL A 184 -4.56 12.96 5.51
C VAL A 184 -4.91 13.49 6.91
N ALA A 185 -5.35 14.74 7.02
CA ALA A 185 -5.74 15.33 8.29
C ALA A 185 -6.93 14.60 8.92
N MET A 186 -7.97 14.30 8.13
CA MET A 186 -9.13 13.50 8.56
C MET A 186 -8.69 12.10 9.02
N THR A 187 -7.82 11.44 8.27
CA THR A 187 -7.29 10.12 8.62
C THR A 187 -6.49 10.17 9.93
N LEU A 188 -5.61 11.16 10.07
CA LEU A 188 -4.77 11.33 11.27
C LEU A 188 -5.59 11.70 12.54
N LEU A 189 -6.72 12.36 12.37
CA LEU A 189 -7.62 12.69 13.48
C LEU A 189 -8.54 11.50 13.81
N THR A 190 -9.07 10.82 12.80
CA THR A 190 -10.08 9.77 12.97
C THR A 190 -9.44 8.43 13.37
N ALA A 191 -8.27 8.09 12.83
CA ALA A 191 -7.63 6.80 13.14
C ALA A 191 -7.29 6.63 14.62
N PRO A 192 -6.69 7.60 15.35
CA PRO A 192 -6.45 7.46 16.78
C PRO A 192 -7.73 7.30 17.60
N PHE A 193 -8.81 7.96 17.18
CA PHE A 193 -10.09 7.82 17.84
C PHE A 193 -10.66 6.41 17.70
N ILE A 194 -10.68 5.88 16.46
CA ILE A 194 -11.09 4.48 16.20
C ILE A 194 -10.19 3.52 16.98
N LEU A 195 -8.86 3.73 16.91
CA LEU A 195 -7.87 2.91 17.59
C LEU A 195 -8.08 2.88 19.11
N PHE A 196 -8.39 4.02 19.71
CA PHE A 196 -8.66 4.10 21.15
C PHE A 196 -9.82 3.18 21.54
N PHE A 197 -10.95 3.26 20.82
CA PHE A 197 -12.10 2.40 21.10
C PHE A 197 -11.82 0.93 20.78
N MET A 198 -11.10 0.65 19.70
CA MET A 198 -10.68 -0.72 19.40
C MET A 198 -9.78 -1.30 20.49
N LEU A 199 -8.81 -0.54 21.01
CA LEU A 199 -7.94 -0.98 22.10
C LEU A 199 -8.71 -1.11 23.42
N LYS A 200 -9.63 -0.20 23.71
CA LYS A 200 -10.42 -0.20 24.95
C LYS A 200 -11.43 -1.36 24.97
N ASP A 201 -12.22 -1.50 23.91
CA ASP A 201 -13.41 -2.37 23.88
C ASP A 201 -13.22 -3.59 22.95
N GLY A 202 -12.02 -3.81 22.41
CA GLY A 202 -11.75 -4.84 21.38
C GLY A 202 -12.15 -6.26 21.80
N HIS A 203 -12.07 -6.59 23.08
CA HIS A 203 -12.51 -7.91 23.58
C HIS A 203 -14.02 -8.12 23.47
N GLN A 204 -14.82 -7.05 23.48
CA GLN A 204 -16.27 -7.09 23.39
C GLN A 204 -16.76 -7.09 21.95
N LEU A 205 -15.90 -6.71 21.01
CA LEU A 205 -16.28 -6.54 19.59
C LEU A 205 -16.79 -7.84 18.96
N ARG A 206 -16.09 -8.96 19.19
CA ARG A 206 -16.48 -10.26 18.66
C ARG A 206 -17.84 -10.74 19.16
N PRO A 207 -18.12 -10.80 20.47
CA PRO A 207 -19.45 -11.20 20.95
C PRO A 207 -20.54 -10.22 20.52
N TYR A 208 -20.24 -8.93 20.40
CA TYR A 208 -21.19 -7.94 19.92
C TYR A 208 -21.58 -8.16 18.45
N ILE A 209 -20.59 -8.31 17.57
CA ILE A 209 -20.84 -8.57 16.14
C ILE A 209 -21.54 -9.91 15.94
N THR A 210 -21.22 -10.93 16.73
CA THR A 210 -21.86 -12.25 16.62
C THR A 210 -23.38 -12.19 16.85
N LYS A 211 -23.87 -11.26 17.68
CA LYS A 211 -25.32 -11.10 17.95
C LYS A 211 -26.13 -10.65 16.74
N PHE A 212 -25.52 -10.05 15.72
CA PHE A 212 -26.19 -9.66 14.48
C PHE A 212 -26.48 -10.84 13.54
N ALA A 213 -25.79 -11.98 13.76
CA ALA A 213 -26.06 -13.19 12.99
C ALA A 213 -27.29 -13.93 13.53
N PRO A 214 -28.09 -14.59 12.66
CA PRO A 214 -29.17 -15.50 13.09
C PRO A 214 -28.65 -16.55 14.07
N GLU A 215 -29.41 -16.89 15.10
CA GLU A 215 -28.98 -17.79 16.18
C GLU A 215 -28.34 -19.09 15.69
N LYS A 216 -28.94 -19.70 14.66
CA LYS A 216 -28.43 -20.92 14.02
C LYS A 216 -27.00 -20.80 13.50
N TRP A 217 -26.56 -19.59 13.10
CA TRP A 217 -25.28 -19.34 12.46
C TRP A 217 -24.26 -18.67 13.40
N GLN A 218 -24.69 -18.24 14.58
CA GLN A 218 -23.81 -17.55 15.55
C GLN A 218 -22.53 -18.31 15.90
N PRO A 219 -22.56 -19.67 16.15
CA PRO A 219 -21.34 -20.39 16.46
C PRO A 219 -20.33 -20.37 15.30
N SER A 220 -20.81 -20.62 14.07
CA SER A 220 -19.96 -20.62 12.86
C SER A 220 -19.42 -19.21 12.56
N PHE A 221 -20.27 -18.20 12.72
CA PHE A 221 -19.88 -16.80 12.51
C PHE A 221 -18.87 -16.31 13.57
N SER A 222 -19.07 -16.68 14.84
CA SER A 222 -18.10 -16.39 15.91
C SER A 222 -16.74 -17.05 15.66
N LYS A 223 -16.74 -18.29 15.15
CA LYS A 223 -15.52 -19.00 14.75
C LYS A 223 -14.84 -18.28 13.60
N LEU A 224 -15.57 -17.90 12.55
CA LEU A 224 -15.04 -17.14 11.41
C LEU A 224 -14.38 -15.83 11.87
N LEU A 225 -15.03 -15.04 12.74
CA LEU A 225 -14.47 -13.80 13.29
C LEU A 225 -13.20 -14.06 14.11
N TYR A 226 -13.14 -15.18 14.84
CA TYR A 226 -11.93 -15.59 15.56
C TYR A 226 -10.79 -15.93 14.60
N ASP A 227 -11.07 -16.71 13.57
CA ASP A 227 -10.07 -17.13 12.58
C ASP A 227 -9.53 -15.94 11.80
N ILE A 228 -10.40 -15.00 11.39
CA ILE A 228 -10.00 -13.72 10.77
C ILE A 228 -9.10 -12.93 11.71
N ASN A 229 -9.51 -12.74 12.96
CA ASN A 229 -8.72 -11.98 13.95
C ASN A 229 -7.36 -12.63 14.18
N TYR A 230 -7.30 -13.96 14.27
CA TYR A 230 -6.06 -14.71 14.44
C TYR A 230 -5.14 -14.56 13.22
N ALA A 231 -5.70 -14.70 12.01
CA ALA A 231 -4.94 -14.57 10.76
C ALA A 231 -4.34 -13.16 10.61
N VAL A 232 -5.15 -12.11 10.81
CA VAL A 232 -4.69 -10.72 10.72
C VAL A 232 -3.67 -10.40 11.81
N ALA A 233 -3.89 -10.83 13.05
CA ALA A 233 -2.93 -10.63 14.13
C ALA A 233 -1.59 -11.32 13.85
N SER A 234 -1.63 -12.54 13.33
CA SER A 234 -0.42 -13.30 12.96
C SER A 234 0.33 -12.66 11.80
N TYR A 235 -0.41 -12.18 10.79
CA TYR A 235 0.15 -11.46 9.66
C TYR A 235 0.85 -10.16 10.09
N VAL A 236 0.18 -9.32 10.87
CA VAL A 236 0.75 -8.03 11.33
C VAL A 236 2.00 -8.27 12.19
N ARG A 237 1.99 -9.24 13.10
CA ARG A 237 3.19 -9.61 13.88
C ARG A 237 4.33 -10.10 12.98
N GLY A 238 4.00 -10.91 11.99
CA GLY A 238 4.97 -11.34 10.98
C GLY A 238 5.56 -10.15 10.24
N GLN A 239 4.71 -9.23 9.76
CA GLN A 239 5.14 -8.05 9.02
C GLN A 239 6.05 -7.11 9.86
N ILE A 240 5.78 -6.96 11.16
CA ILE A 240 6.66 -6.20 12.07
C ILE A 240 8.04 -6.86 12.15
N THR A 241 8.07 -8.18 12.24
CA THR A 241 9.34 -8.94 12.29
C THR A 241 10.11 -8.78 10.98
N VAL A 242 9.43 -8.88 9.83
CA VAL A 242 10.03 -8.64 8.51
C VAL A 242 10.55 -7.21 8.41
N ALA A 243 9.75 -6.22 8.75
CA ALA A 243 10.11 -4.80 8.71
C ALA A 243 11.34 -4.47 9.57
N PHE A 244 11.45 -5.07 10.74
CA PHE A 244 12.65 -4.95 11.60
C PHE A 244 13.90 -5.49 10.90
N TRP A 245 13.84 -6.71 10.35
CA TRP A 245 14.96 -7.31 9.66
C TRP A 245 15.34 -6.58 8.38
N VAL A 246 14.38 -6.09 7.62
CA VAL A 246 14.58 -5.22 6.44
C VAL A 246 15.36 -3.96 6.85
N GLY A 247 14.95 -3.28 7.92
CA GLY A 247 15.67 -2.14 8.45
C GLY A 247 17.13 -2.46 8.87
N VAL A 248 17.34 -3.61 9.50
CA VAL A 248 18.69 -4.09 9.86
C VAL A 248 19.53 -4.38 8.60
N MET A 249 18.96 -5.08 7.62
CA MET A 249 19.69 -5.45 6.40
C MET A 249 20.07 -4.23 5.57
N PHE A 250 19.14 -3.29 5.38
CA PHE A 250 19.47 -2.02 4.72
C PHE A 250 20.49 -1.21 5.52
N SER A 251 20.40 -1.17 6.86
CA SER A 251 21.40 -0.48 7.69
C SER A 251 22.79 -1.03 7.45
N LEU A 252 22.94 -2.34 7.50
CA LEU A 252 24.22 -3.01 7.24
C LEU A 252 24.70 -2.76 5.81
N GLY A 253 23.83 -2.91 4.82
CA GLY A 253 24.16 -2.70 3.41
C GLY A 253 24.60 -1.25 3.13
N TYR A 254 23.88 -0.26 3.65
CA TYR A 254 24.20 1.15 3.42
C TYR A 254 25.45 1.61 4.17
N ILE A 255 25.72 1.07 5.36
CA ILE A 255 26.99 1.29 6.08
C ILE A 255 28.16 0.73 5.27
N LEU A 256 28.04 -0.50 4.76
CA LEU A 256 29.11 -1.17 4.00
C LEU A 256 29.48 -0.44 2.72
N ILE A 257 28.49 0.14 2.03
CA ILE A 257 28.76 0.92 0.79
C ILE A 257 29.11 2.37 1.07
N GLY A 258 29.03 2.85 2.32
CA GLY A 258 29.33 4.23 2.70
C GLY A 258 28.27 5.23 2.24
N LEU A 259 26.99 4.86 2.17
CA LEU A 259 25.92 5.75 1.76
C LEU A 259 25.70 6.87 2.80
N PRO A 260 25.73 8.16 2.41
CA PRO A 260 25.39 9.26 3.31
C PRO A 260 23.97 9.08 3.88
N TYR A 261 23.83 9.30 5.20
CA TYR A 261 22.56 9.09 5.92
C TYR A 261 22.00 7.66 5.84
N GLY A 262 22.83 6.68 5.48
CA GLY A 262 22.41 5.30 5.22
C GLY A 262 21.58 4.68 6.35
N VAL A 263 21.97 4.87 7.62
CA VAL A 263 21.23 4.33 8.76
C VAL A 263 19.84 4.97 8.90
N ALA A 264 19.72 6.28 8.73
CA ALA A 264 18.42 6.96 8.80
C ALA A 264 17.49 6.51 7.67
N LEU A 265 18.02 6.34 6.46
CA LEU A 265 17.28 5.83 5.31
C LEU A 265 16.88 4.37 5.49
N ALA A 266 17.72 3.56 6.10
CA ALA A 266 17.42 2.17 6.40
C ALA A 266 16.31 2.03 7.46
N ILE A 267 16.34 2.85 8.50
CA ILE A 267 15.27 2.92 9.49
C ILE A 267 13.95 3.33 8.83
N LEU A 268 13.99 4.33 7.94
CA LEU A 268 12.83 4.74 7.14
C LEU A 268 12.32 3.58 6.28
N ALA A 269 13.21 2.83 5.62
CA ALA A 269 12.84 1.70 4.78
C ALA A 269 12.18 0.59 5.61
N GLY A 270 12.75 0.23 6.76
CA GLY A 270 12.14 -0.73 7.68
C GLY A 270 10.77 -0.27 8.17
N PHE A 271 10.61 1.02 8.50
CA PHE A 271 9.33 1.54 8.92
C PHE A 271 8.29 1.58 7.79
N MET A 272 8.70 1.99 6.59
CA MET A 272 7.83 1.97 5.41
C MET A 272 7.42 0.55 5.03
N ASN A 273 8.28 -0.45 5.24
CA ASN A 273 7.99 -1.85 4.94
C ASN A 273 6.86 -2.45 5.82
N LEU A 274 6.39 -1.74 6.85
CA LEU A 274 5.14 -2.10 7.52
C LEU A 274 3.93 -2.07 6.57
N ILE A 275 4.02 -1.32 5.47
CA ILE A 275 3.03 -1.31 4.39
C ILE A 275 3.51 -2.28 3.31
N PRO A 276 2.90 -3.49 3.19
CA PRO A 276 3.35 -4.51 2.25
C PRO A 276 3.35 -4.00 0.80
N TYR A 277 4.30 -4.45 0.01
CA TYR A 277 4.47 -4.16 -1.42
C TYR A 277 4.78 -2.70 -1.77
N PHE A 278 4.29 -1.71 -1.02
CA PHE A 278 4.48 -0.29 -1.29
C PHE A 278 5.61 0.33 -0.46
N GLY A 279 5.88 -0.22 0.71
CA GLY A 279 6.80 0.40 1.67
C GLY A 279 8.22 0.51 1.14
N THR A 280 8.82 -0.59 0.72
CA THR A 280 10.19 -0.62 0.22
C THR A 280 10.38 0.22 -1.05
N PRO A 281 9.53 0.15 -2.10
CA PRO A 281 9.62 1.04 -3.25
C PRO A 281 9.55 2.53 -2.90
N LEU A 282 8.66 2.93 -1.97
CA LEU A 282 8.56 4.32 -1.53
C LEU A 282 9.82 4.77 -0.76
N ALA A 283 10.36 3.90 0.08
CA ALA A 283 11.58 4.18 0.83
C ALA A 283 12.81 4.30 -0.09
N MET A 284 12.81 3.61 -1.24
CA MET A 284 13.89 3.67 -2.21
C MET A 284 13.96 5.01 -2.94
N ILE A 285 12.88 5.79 -3.02
CA ILE A 285 12.89 7.10 -3.70
C ILE A 285 13.98 8.02 -3.13
N PRO A 286 14.01 8.37 -1.84
CA PRO A 286 15.05 9.20 -1.27
C PRO A 286 16.43 8.55 -1.35
N VAL A 287 16.53 7.24 -1.25
CA VAL A 287 17.80 6.50 -1.36
C VAL A 287 18.42 6.65 -2.74
N ILE A 288 17.62 6.49 -3.80
CA ILE A 288 18.06 6.67 -5.20
C ILE A 288 18.52 8.11 -5.42
N VAL A 289 17.74 9.09 -4.96
CA VAL A 289 18.10 10.51 -5.08
C VAL A 289 19.47 10.79 -4.44
N ILE A 290 19.67 10.35 -3.19
CA ILE A 290 20.95 10.57 -2.47
C ILE A 290 22.10 9.82 -3.15
N SER A 291 21.86 8.61 -3.65
CA SER A 291 22.91 7.82 -4.31
C SER A 291 23.36 8.46 -5.63
N ILE A 292 22.44 8.98 -6.45
CA ILE A 292 22.76 9.71 -7.68
C ILE A 292 23.59 10.96 -7.37
N MET A 293 23.21 11.70 -6.32
CA MET A 293 23.93 12.90 -5.90
C MET A 293 25.32 12.61 -5.38
N THR A 294 25.53 11.42 -4.80
CA THR A 294 26.84 11.04 -4.26
C THR A 294 27.78 10.64 -5.39
N SER A 295 27.39 9.69 -6.23
CA SER A 295 28.10 9.30 -7.46
C SER A 295 27.29 8.27 -8.25
N GLY A 296 27.54 8.16 -9.58
CA GLY A 296 26.93 7.09 -10.39
C GLY A 296 27.30 5.68 -9.92
N SER A 297 28.53 5.50 -9.38
CA SER A 297 28.94 4.22 -8.78
C SER A 297 28.18 3.91 -7.48
N MET A 298 27.80 4.93 -6.72
CA MET A 298 26.99 4.74 -5.51
C MET A 298 25.59 4.24 -5.84
N LEU A 299 24.98 4.74 -6.91
CA LEU A 299 23.69 4.25 -7.38
C LEU A 299 23.75 2.74 -7.69
N ILE A 300 24.79 2.29 -8.39
CA ILE A 300 24.95 0.85 -8.71
C ILE A 300 25.09 0.03 -7.43
N LYS A 301 25.89 0.49 -6.46
CA LYS A 301 26.06 -0.20 -5.17
C LYS A 301 24.74 -0.27 -4.40
N VAL A 302 23.95 0.80 -4.38
CA VAL A 302 22.62 0.83 -3.74
C VAL A 302 21.66 -0.15 -4.42
N LEU A 303 21.65 -0.20 -5.75
CA LEU A 303 20.81 -1.15 -6.48
C LEU A 303 21.20 -2.62 -6.21
N ILE A 304 22.50 -2.90 -6.02
CA ILE A 304 22.98 -4.23 -5.63
C ILE A 304 22.51 -4.55 -4.21
N VAL A 305 22.64 -3.64 -3.26
CA VAL A 305 22.14 -3.84 -1.87
C VAL A 305 20.64 -4.10 -1.88
N PHE A 306 19.88 -3.31 -2.63
CA PHE A 306 18.44 -3.50 -2.79
C PHE A 306 18.08 -4.85 -3.39
N ALA A 307 18.77 -5.30 -4.45
CA ALA A 307 18.51 -6.58 -5.08
C ALA A 307 18.82 -7.77 -4.14
N ILE A 308 19.89 -7.67 -3.35
CA ILE A 308 20.24 -8.68 -2.35
C ILE A 308 19.17 -8.72 -1.25
N GLU A 309 18.84 -7.57 -0.69
CA GLU A 309 17.84 -7.43 0.36
C GLU A 309 16.47 -7.98 -0.11
N GLN A 310 15.99 -7.53 -1.27
CA GLN A 310 14.72 -7.98 -1.83
C GLN A 310 14.68 -9.49 -2.09
N THR A 311 15.82 -10.07 -2.47
CA THR A 311 15.94 -11.53 -2.66
C THR A 311 15.85 -12.26 -1.33
N ILE A 312 16.52 -11.77 -0.30
CA ILE A 312 16.49 -12.35 1.04
C ILE A 312 15.10 -12.17 1.67
N GLU A 313 14.51 -10.98 1.56
CA GLU A 313 13.17 -10.71 2.06
C GLU A 313 12.14 -11.66 1.44
N SER A 314 12.10 -11.75 0.11
CA SER A 314 11.06 -12.52 -0.59
C SER A 314 11.24 -14.03 -0.48
N ARG A 315 12.49 -14.53 -0.52
CA ARG A 315 12.77 -15.96 -0.60
C ARG A 315 13.06 -16.61 0.75
N ILE A 316 13.50 -15.86 1.74
CA ILE A 316 13.93 -16.40 3.03
C ILE A 316 13.09 -15.82 4.16
N LEU A 317 13.07 -14.50 4.30
CA LEU A 317 12.49 -13.83 5.46
C LEU A 317 10.97 -13.96 5.52
N SER A 318 10.29 -13.64 4.42
CA SER A 318 8.82 -13.70 4.36
C SER A 318 8.28 -15.12 4.52
N PRO A 319 8.81 -16.17 3.85
CA PRO A 319 8.41 -17.54 4.10
C PRO A 319 8.74 -18.02 5.51
N TRP A 320 9.91 -17.65 6.05
CA TRP A 320 10.30 -18.06 7.39
C TRP A 320 9.40 -17.47 8.48
N VAL A 321 9.04 -16.21 8.34
CA VAL A 321 8.21 -15.51 9.33
C VAL A 321 6.72 -15.83 9.18
N MET A 322 6.22 -15.97 7.94
CA MET A 322 4.80 -16.14 7.64
C MET A 322 4.41 -17.59 7.36
N GLY A 323 5.35 -18.41 6.82
CA GLY A 323 5.05 -19.74 6.28
C GLY A 323 4.49 -20.77 7.28
N ASN A 324 4.81 -20.67 8.57
CA ASN A 324 4.30 -21.61 9.59
C ASN A 324 2.94 -21.19 10.21
N LYS A 325 2.35 -20.07 9.78
CA LYS A 325 1.15 -19.49 10.41
C LYS A 325 -0.02 -19.27 9.46
N MET A 326 0.19 -19.43 8.17
CA MET A 326 -0.84 -19.34 7.15
C MET A 326 -1.04 -20.72 6.53
N GLU A 327 -1.82 -21.58 7.20
CA GLU A 327 -2.49 -22.70 6.53
C GLU A 327 -3.55 -22.11 5.57
N MET A 328 -3.09 -21.54 4.49
CA MET A 328 -3.96 -21.07 3.41
C MET A 328 -4.41 -22.29 2.63
N HIS A 329 -5.74 -22.44 2.51
CA HIS A 329 -6.34 -23.49 1.70
C HIS A 329 -5.75 -23.43 0.26
N PRO A 330 -5.42 -24.57 -0.38
CA PRO A 330 -4.77 -24.60 -1.71
C PRO A 330 -5.48 -23.77 -2.78
N ILE A 331 -6.79 -23.57 -2.67
CA ILE A 331 -7.60 -22.77 -3.58
C ILE A 331 -7.19 -21.28 -3.57
N THR A 332 -6.81 -20.74 -2.41
CA THR A 332 -6.39 -19.33 -2.28
C THR A 332 -5.03 -19.10 -2.95
N THR A 333 -4.16 -20.09 -2.90
CA THR A 333 -2.83 -20.03 -3.54
C THR A 333 -2.94 -20.05 -5.08
N ILE A 334 -3.90 -20.79 -5.63
CA ILE A 334 -4.15 -20.88 -7.07
C ILE A 334 -4.69 -19.55 -7.63
N LEU A 335 -5.56 -18.86 -6.88
CA LEU A 335 -6.09 -17.56 -7.27
C LEU A 335 -5.04 -16.43 -7.27
N GLN A 336 -3.98 -16.58 -6.49
CA GLN A 336 -2.90 -15.59 -6.37
C GLN A 336 -1.80 -15.77 -7.43
N VAL A 337 -1.67 -16.96 -8.02
CA VAL A 337 -0.72 -17.27 -9.11
C VAL A 337 -1.30 -16.96 -10.50
N GLY A 338 -2.62 -16.74 -10.59
CA GLY A 338 -3.35 -16.45 -11.85
C GLY A 338 -3.69 -14.97 -12.06
N SER A 339 -3.25 -14.07 -11.19
CA SER A 339 -3.34 -12.61 -11.34
C SER A 339 -1.92 -12.02 -11.39
#